data_5a1a84f9e0cdb6cb044f9250ce381d59
#
_entry.id   5a1a84f9e0cdb6cb044f9250ce381d59
#
_cell.length_a   1.000
_cell.length_b   1.000
_cell.length_c   1.000
_cell.angle_alpha   90.00
_cell.angle_beta   90.00
_cell.angle_gamma   90.00
#
_symmetry.space_group_name_H-M   'P 1'
#
loop_
_entity.id
_entity.type
_entity.pdbx_description
1 polymer ?
#
loop_
_entity_poly.entity_id
_entity_poly.type
_entity_poly.pdbx_seq_one_letter_code
_entity_poly.pdbx_strand_id
1 'polypeptide(L)'
;MAELNCAVCDKEVGLPGQRKLAGGGFICKDCEKKVSPFFEPSECTIEQYFENIKQNEEGQILFDAYFNKNKKAVKLCDNHVIYDPGTALLCISGERSGIFSSRKFFNVFRLADLKNYEQTSRFRRGADGSNIQIKCMSLSFEGVPYGISSYLIEADEGDGKKLTKEFDRILGRQTTEGGAPPGLTGGREELGKKADAAISEALKKKFDNDT
;
A
#
# COMPACT_ATOMS: atom_id res chain seq x y z
N MET A 1 21.66 32.86 2.14
CA MET A 1 21.03 31.57 2.50
C MET A 1 21.00 30.78 1.22
N ALA A 2 21.48 29.53 1.19
CA ALA A 2 21.42 28.74 -0.04
C ALA A 2 19.96 28.47 -0.38
N GLU A 3 19.55 28.80 -1.59
CA GLU A 3 18.24 28.43 -2.13
C GLU A 3 18.22 26.92 -2.22
N LEU A 4 17.19 26.31 -1.61
CA LEU A 4 17.03 24.86 -1.61
C LEU A 4 16.00 24.52 -2.66
N ASN A 5 16.41 23.79 -3.70
CA ASN A 5 15.54 23.36 -4.79
C ASN A 5 14.97 21.96 -4.49
N CYS A 6 13.77 21.74 -5.00
CA CYS A 6 13.13 20.43 -4.95
C CYS A 6 13.90 19.43 -5.84
N ALA A 7 14.34 18.32 -5.25
CA ALA A 7 15.10 17.27 -5.97
C ALA A 7 14.32 16.63 -7.14
N VAL A 8 13.00 16.86 -7.24
CA VAL A 8 12.13 16.27 -8.25
C VAL A 8 11.79 17.25 -9.38
N CYS A 9 11.45 18.50 -9.05
CA CYS A 9 10.93 19.46 -10.02
C CYS A 9 11.75 20.75 -10.10
N ASP A 10 12.86 20.83 -9.38
CA ASP A 10 13.82 21.94 -9.33
C ASP A 10 13.23 23.30 -8.90
N LYS A 11 11.98 23.32 -8.43
CA LYS A 11 11.38 24.53 -7.88
C LYS A 11 12.01 24.88 -6.55
N GLU A 12 12.23 26.16 -6.32
CA GLU A 12 12.64 26.67 -5.01
C GLU A 12 11.65 26.25 -3.91
N VAL A 13 12.17 25.77 -2.80
CA VAL A 13 11.37 25.26 -1.68
C VAL A 13 11.64 26.10 -0.43
N GLY A 14 10.69 26.94 -0.09
CA GLY A 14 10.75 27.69 1.17
C GLY A 14 10.64 26.79 2.40
N LEU A 15 11.22 27.21 3.53
CA LEU A 15 11.29 26.45 4.79
C LEU A 15 9.99 25.72 5.21
N PRO A 16 8.78 26.34 5.16
CA PRO A 16 7.56 25.67 5.60
C PRO A 16 7.03 24.60 4.62
N GLY A 17 7.65 24.47 3.45
CA GLY A 17 7.22 23.53 2.39
C GLY A 17 8.14 22.37 2.15
N GLN A 18 9.25 22.29 2.87
CA GLN A 18 10.28 21.29 2.66
C GLN A 18 9.93 19.95 3.32
N ARG A 19 10.15 18.87 2.59
CA ARG A 19 10.19 17.49 3.13
C ARG A 19 11.57 16.93 2.83
N LYS A 20 12.35 16.70 3.89
CA LYS A 20 13.71 16.15 3.76
C LYS A 20 13.64 14.67 3.38
N LEU A 21 14.50 14.25 2.45
CA LEU A 21 14.68 12.84 2.09
C LEU A 21 15.80 12.19 2.93
N ALA A 22 15.72 10.87 3.13
CA ALA A 22 16.73 10.11 3.89
C ALA A 22 18.12 10.19 3.27
N GLY A 23 18.23 10.18 1.94
CA GLY A 23 19.48 10.30 1.21
C GLY A 23 20.00 11.73 1.04
N GLY A 24 19.34 12.72 1.66
CA GLY A 24 19.61 14.14 1.46
C GLY A 24 18.72 14.76 0.39
N GLY A 25 18.73 16.11 0.30
CA GLY A 25 17.81 16.83 -0.57
C GLY A 25 16.42 17.00 0.04
N PHE A 26 15.55 17.70 -0.70
CA PHE A 26 14.20 18.05 -0.27
C PHE A 26 13.22 17.85 -1.41
N ILE A 27 11.97 17.51 -1.09
CA ILE A 27 10.86 17.57 -2.03
C ILE A 27 9.85 18.65 -1.60
N CYS A 28 9.22 19.31 -2.58
CA CYS A 28 8.16 20.26 -2.30
C CYS A 28 6.82 19.57 -2.01
N LYS A 29 5.87 20.30 -1.41
CA LYS A 29 4.53 19.79 -1.11
C LYS A 29 3.80 19.23 -2.33
N ASP A 30 4.02 19.80 -3.53
CA ASP A 30 3.34 19.33 -4.73
C ASP A 30 3.93 18.01 -5.25
N CYS A 31 5.24 17.81 -5.07
CA CYS A 31 5.85 16.51 -5.34
C CYS A 31 5.47 15.46 -4.30
N GLU A 32 5.40 15.85 -3.01
CA GLU A 32 4.90 14.94 -1.95
C GLU A 32 3.49 14.40 -2.23
N LYS A 33 2.62 15.19 -2.85
CA LYS A 33 1.25 14.76 -3.22
C LYS A 33 1.21 13.70 -4.33
N LYS A 34 2.32 13.46 -5.04
CA LYS A 34 2.39 12.48 -6.13
C LYS A 34 2.65 11.06 -5.65
N VAL A 35 3.15 10.90 -4.44
CA VAL A 35 3.45 9.60 -3.84
C VAL A 35 2.37 9.14 -2.88
N SER A 36 2.33 7.83 -2.63
CA SER A 36 1.40 7.19 -1.70
C SER A 36 1.39 7.87 -0.33
N PRO A 37 0.26 7.93 0.38
CA PRO A 37 0.20 8.45 1.75
C PRO A 37 1.04 7.64 2.74
N PHE A 38 1.44 6.43 2.39
CA PHE A 38 2.34 5.58 3.19
C PHE A 38 3.83 5.89 2.96
N PHE A 39 4.15 6.73 1.96
CA PHE A 39 5.51 7.16 1.70
C PHE A 39 5.90 8.27 2.67
N GLU A 40 6.86 7.99 3.55
CA GLU A 40 7.42 8.97 4.49
C GLU A 40 8.75 9.51 3.92
N PRO A 41 8.81 10.76 3.47
CA PRO A 41 10.01 11.32 2.83
C PRO A 41 11.28 11.19 3.68
N SER A 42 11.18 11.36 5.00
CA SER A 42 12.32 11.30 5.91
C SER A 42 12.97 9.91 5.99
N GLU A 43 12.26 8.87 5.57
CA GLU A 43 12.72 7.48 5.57
C GLU A 43 13.11 6.97 4.18
N CYS A 44 12.87 7.76 3.13
CA CYS A 44 12.99 7.32 1.74
C CYS A 44 14.00 8.16 0.94
N THR A 45 14.70 7.52 0.01
CA THR A 45 15.59 8.19 -0.95
C THR A 45 14.84 8.75 -2.15
N ILE A 46 15.53 9.51 -3.00
CA ILE A 46 14.94 10.04 -4.25
C ILE A 46 14.63 8.92 -5.25
N GLU A 47 15.45 7.88 -5.30
CA GLU A 47 15.22 6.69 -6.13
C GLU A 47 13.93 5.99 -5.69
N GLN A 48 13.74 5.78 -4.40
CA GLN A 48 12.54 5.20 -3.84
C GLN A 48 11.29 6.05 -4.08
N TYR A 49 11.45 7.39 -4.16
CA TYR A 49 10.38 8.29 -4.56
C TYR A 49 9.90 7.99 -5.99
N PHE A 50 10.82 7.86 -6.95
CA PHE A 50 10.45 7.54 -8.34
C PHE A 50 9.88 6.13 -8.48
N GLU A 51 10.42 5.16 -7.75
CA GLU A 51 9.86 3.80 -7.71
C GLU A 51 8.42 3.80 -7.16
N ASN A 52 8.14 4.62 -6.13
CA ASN A 52 6.79 4.75 -5.59
C ASN A 52 5.81 5.36 -6.59
N ILE A 53 6.22 6.35 -7.39
CA ILE A 53 5.39 6.89 -8.48
C ILE A 53 5.05 5.80 -9.48
N LYS A 54 6.05 5.06 -9.96
CA LYS A 54 5.86 3.96 -10.90
C LYS A 54 4.92 2.89 -10.35
N GLN A 55 5.12 2.49 -9.11
CA GLN A 55 4.22 1.55 -8.44
C GLN A 55 2.77 2.05 -8.36
N ASN A 56 2.57 3.33 -8.09
CA ASN A 56 1.22 3.90 -8.05
C ASN A 56 0.54 3.90 -9.42
N GLU A 57 1.28 4.12 -10.50
CA GLU A 57 0.78 4.05 -11.88
C GLU A 57 0.42 2.60 -12.25
N GLU A 58 1.30 1.66 -11.99
CA GLU A 58 1.04 0.22 -12.18
C GLU A 58 -0.12 -0.25 -11.29
N GLY A 59 -0.16 0.18 -10.04
CA GLY A 59 -1.21 -0.12 -9.08
C GLY A 59 -2.59 0.35 -9.55
N GLN A 60 -2.68 1.52 -10.19
CA GLN A 60 -3.93 2.00 -10.79
C GLN A 60 -4.39 1.07 -11.92
N ILE A 61 -3.49 0.66 -12.81
CA ILE A 61 -3.80 -0.27 -13.90
C ILE A 61 -4.32 -1.60 -13.35
N LEU A 62 -3.63 -2.16 -12.36
CA LEU A 62 -4.01 -3.42 -11.73
C LEU A 62 -5.33 -3.31 -10.96
N PHE A 63 -5.56 -2.18 -10.29
CA PHE A 63 -6.82 -1.91 -9.59
C PHE A 63 -8.00 -1.90 -10.57
N ASP A 64 -7.86 -1.21 -11.67
CA ASP A 64 -8.92 -1.12 -12.69
C ASP A 64 -9.18 -2.48 -13.37
N ALA A 65 -8.14 -3.28 -13.57
CA ALA A 65 -8.26 -4.60 -14.19
C ALA A 65 -8.91 -5.64 -13.26
N TYR A 66 -8.56 -5.66 -11.98
CA TYR A 66 -8.88 -6.79 -11.11
C TYR A 66 -9.71 -6.48 -9.87
N PHE A 67 -9.82 -5.22 -9.44
CA PHE A 67 -10.50 -4.88 -8.19
C PHE A 67 -11.73 -4.01 -8.37
N ASN A 68 -11.70 -3.05 -9.28
CA ASN A 68 -12.72 -1.99 -9.38
C ASN A 68 -14.15 -2.53 -9.57
N LYS A 69 -14.35 -3.52 -10.45
CA LYS A 69 -15.65 -4.13 -10.74
C LYS A 69 -15.76 -5.58 -10.29
N ASN A 70 -14.80 -6.08 -9.54
CA ASN A 70 -14.76 -7.49 -9.16
C ASN A 70 -15.64 -7.76 -7.94
N LYS A 71 -16.79 -8.36 -8.16
CA LYS A 71 -17.73 -8.76 -7.08
C LYS A 71 -17.19 -9.90 -6.19
N LYS A 72 -16.16 -10.62 -6.63
CA LYS A 72 -15.54 -11.72 -5.87
C LYS A 72 -14.38 -11.25 -5.02
N ALA A 73 -13.94 -10.01 -5.19
CA ALA A 73 -12.88 -9.44 -4.35
C ALA A 73 -13.36 -9.29 -2.90
N VAL A 74 -12.54 -9.74 -1.97
CA VAL A 74 -12.78 -9.62 -0.53
C VAL A 74 -12.32 -8.24 -0.08
N LYS A 75 -13.21 -7.48 0.53
CA LYS A 75 -12.97 -6.10 0.99
C LYS A 75 -12.95 -6.08 2.51
N LEU A 76 -11.90 -5.52 3.07
CA LEU A 76 -11.63 -5.45 4.50
C LEU A 76 -11.19 -4.03 4.88
N CYS A 77 -11.32 -3.67 6.16
CA CYS A 77 -10.89 -2.37 6.71
C CYS A 77 -11.45 -1.19 5.87
N ASP A 78 -12.77 -1.08 5.76
CA ASP A 78 -13.46 -0.04 4.97
C ASP A 78 -12.96 0.08 3.52
N ASN A 79 -12.61 -1.05 2.91
CA ASN A 79 -12.03 -1.17 1.57
C ASN A 79 -10.59 -0.62 1.43
N HIS A 80 -9.90 -0.39 2.54
CA HIS A 80 -8.47 -0.07 2.49
C HIS A 80 -7.61 -1.28 2.15
N VAL A 81 -8.11 -2.49 2.41
CA VAL A 81 -7.46 -3.75 2.03
C VAL A 81 -8.43 -4.54 1.16
N ILE A 82 -8.03 -4.84 -0.06
CA ILE A 82 -8.85 -5.59 -1.01
C ILE A 82 -8.01 -6.75 -1.55
N TYR A 83 -8.55 -7.96 -1.45
CA TYR A 83 -7.90 -9.17 -1.94
C TYR A 83 -8.72 -9.82 -3.06
N ASP A 84 -8.06 -10.19 -4.16
CA ASP A 84 -8.68 -10.96 -5.24
C ASP A 84 -8.22 -12.42 -5.23
N PRO A 85 -9.11 -13.39 -4.85
CA PRO A 85 -8.77 -14.81 -4.87
C PRO A 85 -8.45 -15.34 -6.26
N GLY A 86 -8.97 -14.69 -7.31
CA GLY A 86 -8.77 -15.06 -8.70
C GLY A 86 -7.32 -14.90 -9.16
N THR A 87 -6.67 -13.82 -8.78
CA THR A 87 -5.30 -13.47 -9.19
C THR A 87 -4.27 -13.60 -8.08
N ALA A 88 -4.67 -13.83 -6.83
CA ALA A 88 -3.81 -13.78 -5.65
C ALA A 88 -3.11 -12.43 -5.44
N LEU A 89 -3.75 -11.35 -5.91
CA LEU A 89 -3.29 -9.97 -5.69
C LEU A 89 -3.97 -9.37 -4.47
N LEU A 90 -3.21 -8.55 -3.75
CA LEU A 90 -3.63 -7.77 -2.61
C LEU A 90 -3.46 -6.28 -2.93
N CYS A 91 -4.52 -5.49 -2.80
CA CYS A 91 -4.49 -4.05 -2.98
C CYS A 91 -4.61 -3.36 -1.62
N ILE A 92 -3.69 -2.46 -1.32
CA ILE A 92 -3.79 -1.53 -0.19
C ILE A 92 -4.10 -0.16 -0.78
N SER A 93 -5.26 0.38 -0.43
CA SER A 93 -5.67 1.71 -0.87
C SER A 93 -5.39 2.75 0.20
N GLY A 94 -4.94 3.91 -0.24
CA GLY A 94 -4.77 5.08 0.60
C GLY A 94 -5.28 6.33 -0.10
N GLU A 95 -5.47 7.41 0.65
CA GLU A 95 -5.97 8.67 0.12
C GLU A 95 -5.16 9.84 0.66
N ARG A 96 -4.73 10.73 -0.22
CA ARG A 96 -4.22 12.05 0.14
C ARG A 96 -5.27 13.09 -0.14
N SER A 97 -5.78 13.71 0.90
CA SER A 97 -6.74 14.81 0.79
C SER A 97 -6.00 16.13 0.57
N GLY A 98 -6.43 16.88 -0.43
CA GLY A 98 -6.07 18.29 -0.65
C GLY A 98 -7.23 19.21 -0.33
N ILE A 99 -7.00 20.53 -0.39
CA ILE A 99 -8.04 21.54 -0.07
C ILE A 99 -9.23 21.45 -1.04
N PHE A 100 -8.99 21.09 -2.30
CA PHE A 100 -10.02 21.04 -3.35
C PHE A 100 -10.15 19.70 -4.05
N SER A 101 -9.33 18.71 -3.70
CA SER A 101 -9.34 17.39 -4.33
C SER A 101 -8.76 16.33 -3.42
N SER A 102 -9.24 15.12 -3.55
CA SER A 102 -8.58 13.95 -2.97
C SER A 102 -8.01 13.07 -4.09
N ARG A 103 -6.87 12.46 -3.84
CA ARG A 103 -6.25 11.48 -4.74
C ARG A 103 -6.14 10.14 -4.05
N LYS A 104 -6.71 9.13 -4.69
CA LYS A 104 -6.58 7.74 -4.25
C LYS A 104 -5.30 7.14 -4.82
N PHE A 105 -4.70 6.26 -4.03
CA PHE A 105 -3.51 5.48 -4.37
C PHE A 105 -3.82 4.01 -4.16
N PHE A 106 -3.36 3.18 -5.09
CA PHE A 106 -3.54 1.75 -5.04
C PHE A 106 -2.18 1.07 -5.08
N ASN A 107 -1.74 0.54 -3.96
CA ASN A 107 -0.52 -0.23 -3.87
C ASN A 107 -0.89 -1.71 -4.00
N VAL A 108 -0.55 -2.32 -5.12
CA VAL A 108 -0.90 -3.72 -5.42
C VAL A 108 0.31 -4.61 -5.26
N PHE A 109 0.13 -5.71 -4.52
CA PHE A 109 1.16 -6.67 -4.17
C PHE A 109 0.72 -8.07 -4.52
N ARG A 110 1.67 -8.97 -4.74
CA ARG A 110 1.41 -10.39 -4.69
C ARG A 110 1.15 -10.78 -3.23
N LEU A 111 0.11 -11.53 -2.96
CA LEU A 111 -0.14 -12.04 -1.61
C LEU A 111 1.01 -12.93 -1.12
N ALA A 112 1.69 -13.61 -2.04
CA ALA A 112 2.88 -14.40 -1.75
C ALA A 112 4.00 -13.62 -1.06
N ASP A 113 4.09 -12.30 -1.29
CA ASP A 113 5.13 -11.43 -0.71
C ASP A 113 4.75 -10.90 0.68
N LEU A 114 3.54 -11.17 1.17
CA LEU A 114 3.14 -10.78 2.51
C LEU A 114 3.97 -11.53 3.55
N LYS A 115 4.83 -10.78 4.25
CA LYS A 115 5.78 -11.30 5.24
C LYS A 115 5.16 -11.40 6.62
N ASN A 116 4.54 -10.32 7.06
CA ASN A 116 3.92 -10.24 8.38
C ASN A 116 2.65 -9.39 8.36
N TYR A 117 1.74 -9.72 9.25
CA TYR A 117 0.51 -8.98 9.54
C TYR A 117 0.19 -9.12 11.03
N GLU A 118 -0.01 -7.98 11.67
CA GLU A 118 -0.27 -7.94 13.11
C GLU A 118 -1.20 -6.79 13.50
N GLN A 119 -1.99 -7.00 14.53
CA GLN A 119 -2.77 -5.93 15.14
C GLN A 119 -1.85 -5.08 16.00
N THR A 120 -1.96 -3.76 15.84
CA THR A 120 -1.18 -2.78 16.58
C THR A 120 -2.04 -1.56 16.89
N SER A 121 -1.45 -0.53 17.43
CA SER A 121 -2.12 0.74 17.64
C SER A 121 -1.17 1.91 17.45
N ARG A 122 -1.70 3.04 17.05
CA ARG A 122 -1.01 4.33 17.04
C ARG A 122 -1.79 5.35 17.86
N PHE A 123 -1.10 6.40 18.28
CA PHE A 123 -1.73 7.53 18.94
C PHE A 123 -1.87 8.70 17.98
N ARG A 124 -3.03 9.35 18.02
CA ARG A 124 -3.30 10.60 17.32
C ARG A 124 -3.75 11.63 18.33
N ARG A 125 -3.28 12.87 18.19
CA ARG A 125 -3.74 13.97 19.03
C ARG A 125 -5.14 14.40 18.61
N GLY A 126 -6.08 14.36 19.54
CA GLY A 126 -7.43 14.88 19.33
C GLY A 126 -7.45 16.42 19.22
N ALA A 127 -8.54 16.97 18.74
CA ALA A 127 -8.74 18.42 18.66
C ALA A 127 -8.72 19.12 20.03
N ASP A 128 -9.07 18.41 21.08
CA ASP A 128 -9.02 18.81 22.50
C ASP A 128 -7.64 18.62 23.15
N GLY A 129 -6.65 18.16 22.41
CA GLY A 129 -5.31 17.86 22.89
C GLY A 129 -5.16 16.47 23.53
N SER A 130 -6.21 15.68 23.63
CA SER A 130 -6.17 14.30 24.15
C SER A 130 -5.40 13.37 23.21
N ASN A 131 -4.83 12.30 23.75
CA ASN A 131 -4.24 11.22 22.96
C ASN A 131 -5.32 10.17 22.65
N ILE A 132 -5.72 10.06 21.41
CA ILE A 132 -6.67 9.06 20.94
C ILE A 132 -5.87 7.85 20.43
N GLN A 133 -6.09 6.69 21.02
CA GLN A 133 -5.54 5.43 20.53
C GLN A 133 -6.39 4.92 19.36
N ILE A 134 -5.72 4.70 18.22
CA ILE A 134 -6.34 4.18 17.00
C ILE A 134 -5.80 2.76 16.79
N LYS A 135 -6.70 1.79 16.71
CA LYS A 135 -6.36 0.41 16.36
C LYS A 135 -6.00 0.31 14.91
N CYS A 136 -4.96 -0.45 14.59
CA CYS A 136 -4.41 -0.59 13.25
C CYS A 136 -4.02 -2.04 12.96
N MET A 137 -3.96 -2.36 11.66
CA MET A 137 -3.22 -3.51 11.14
C MET A 137 -1.92 -3.02 10.53
N SER A 138 -0.82 -3.65 10.89
CA SER A 138 0.48 -3.47 10.25
C SER A 138 0.69 -4.62 9.26
N LEU A 139 0.93 -4.29 7.99
CA LEU A 139 1.22 -5.24 6.93
C LEU A 139 2.61 -4.97 6.38
N SER A 140 3.48 -5.99 6.35
CA SER A 140 4.80 -5.88 5.75
C SER A 140 5.01 -6.92 4.65
N PHE A 141 5.78 -6.55 3.62
CA PHE A 141 6.01 -7.34 2.44
C PHE A 141 7.50 -7.58 2.21
N GLU A 142 7.85 -8.68 1.55
CA GLU A 142 9.21 -8.97 1.11
C GLU A 142 9.53 -8.19 -0.16
N GLY A 143 10.78 -7.71 -0.27
CA GLY A 143 11.30 -7.16 -1.53
C GLY A 143 10.66 -5.85 -2.00
N VAL A 144 10.07 -5.07 -1.10
CA VAL A 144 9.46 -3.78 -1.47
C VAL A 144 10.53 -2.72 -1.72
N PRO A 145 10.78 -2.34 -2.98
CA PRO A 145 11.89 -1.43 -3.32
C PRO A 145 11.62 0.04 -2.97
N TYR A 146 10.41 0.37 -2.51
CA TYR A 146 9.93 1.76 -2.37
C TYR A 146 10.18 2.38 -0.99
N GLY A 147 10.99 1.75 -0.15
CA GLY A 147 11.30 2.25 1.20
C GLY A 147 10.17 2.13 2.22
N ILE A 148 9.00 1.63 1.84
CA ILE A 148 7.89 1.41 2.76
C ILE A 148 8.03 0.03 3.37
N SER A 149 8.53 -0.06 4.60
CA SER A 149 8.74 -1.33 5.30
C SER A 149 7.45 -1.97 5.80
N SER A 150 6.43 -1.14 6.07
CA SER A 150 5.12 -1.61 6.53
C SER A 150 4.01 -0.63 6.17
N TYR A 151 2.82 -1.17 5.97
CA TYR A 151 1.58 -0.40 5.76
C TYR A 151 0.77 -0.43 7.03
N LEU A 152 0.54 0.73 7.63
CA LEU A 152 -0.26 0.87 8.84
C LEU A 152 -1.67 1.32 8.45
N ILE A 153 -2.64 0.42 8.59
CA ILE A 153 -4.02 0.61 8.15
C ILE A 153 -4.93 0.70 9.38
N GLU A 154 -5.73 1.76 9.47
CA GLU A 154 -6.72 1.87 10.54
C GLU A 154 -7.73 0.72 10.39
N ALA A 155 -7.91 -0.04 11.44
CA ALA A 155 -8.82 -1.17 11.50
C ALA A 155 -9.32 -1.33 12.93
N ASP A 156 -10.62 -1.43 13.11
CA ASP A 156 -11.17 -1.79 14.40
C ASP A 156 -10.81 -3.25 14.77
N GLU A 157 -11.15 -3.65 15.98
CA GLU A 157 -10.82 -5.00 16.45
C GLU A 157 -11.53 -6.09 15.64
N GLY A 158 -12.76 -5.83 15.19
CA GLY A 158 -13.54 -6.76 14.38
C GLY A 158 -12.93 -6.96 13.01
N ASP A 159 -12.57 -5.88 12.35
CA ASP A 159 -11.92 -5.91 11.04
C ASP A 159 -10.50 -6.46 11.10
N GLY A 160 -9.74 -6.12 12.14
CA GLY A 160 -8.43 -6.71 12.38
C GLY A 160 -8.49 -8.23 12.55
N LYS A 161 -9.44 -8.75 13.31
CA LYS A 161 -9.66 -10.20 13.48
C LYS A 161 -10.08 -10.88 12.15
N LYS A 162 -10.98 -10.25 11.38
CA LYS A 162 -11.40 -10.77 10.07
C LYS A 162 -10.22 -10.84 9.09
N LEU A 163 -9.40 -9.78 9.03
CA LEU A 163 -8.23 -9.71 8.17
C LEU A 163 -7.19 -10.77 8.55
N THR A 164 -6.89 -10.92 9.85
CA THR A 164 -5.97 -11.95 10.32
C THR A 164 -6.48 -13.35 9.97
N LYS A 165 -7.74 -13.65 10.24
CA LYS A 165 -8.36 -14.94 9.91
C LYS A 165 -8.31 -15.24 8.43
N GLU A 166 -8.56 -14.23 7.57
CA GLU A 166 -8.52 -14.39 6.13
C GLU A 166 -7.09 -14.64 5.64
N PHE A 167 -6.11 -13.93 6.15
CA PHE A 167 -4.70 -14.16 5.79
C PHE A 167 -4.19 -15.52 6.30
N ASP A 168 -4.54 -15.93 7.51
CA ASP A 168 -4.22 -17.26 8.03
C ASP A 168 -4.80 -18.35 7.12
N ARG A 169 -6.06 -18.19 6.70
CA ARG A 169 -6.73 -19.11 5.78
C ARG A 169 -6.00 -19.20 4.42
N ILE A 170 -5.64 -18.06 3.84
CA ILE A 170 -5.04 -17.99 2.51
C ILE A 170 -3.58 -18.48 2.54
N LEU A 171 -2.84 -18.14 3.58
CA LEU A 171 -1.42 -18.50 3.72
C LEU A 171 -1.21 -19.87 4.37
N GLY A 172 -2.31 -20.57 4.70
CA GLY A 172 -2.24 -21.91 5.31
C GLY A 172 -1.65 -21.90 6.72
N ARG A 173 -1.71 -20.77 7.44
CA ARG A 173 -1.31 -20.69 8.84
C ARG A 173 -2.42 -21.29 9.69
N GLN A 174 -2.07 -22.18 10.62
CA GLN A 174 -3.06 -22.76 11.55
C GLN A 174 -3.55 -21.67 12.50
N THR A 175 -4.85 -21.41 12.47
CA THR A 175 -5.51 -20.69 13.57
C THR A 175 -5.54 -21.63 14.77
N THR A 176 -5.16 -21.15 15.94
CA THR A 176 -5.14 -21.90 17.21
C THR A 176 -6.54 -22.34 17.69
N GLU A 177 -7.59 -22.09 16.94
CA GLU A 177 -8.95 -22.51 17.21
C GLU A 177 -9.44 -23.50 16.13
N GLY A 178 -9.28 -24.78 16.42
CA GLY A 178 -10.06 -25.91 15.94
C GLY A 178 -10.38 -26.01 14.45
N GLY A 179 -9.62 -26.80 13.70
CA GLY A 179 -9.97 -27.32 12.38
C GLY A 179 -9.23 -26.63 11.25
N ALA A 180 -8.33 -27.37 10.58
CA ALA A 180 -7.71 -26.93 9.35
C ALA A 180 -8.79 -26.63 8.29
N PRO A 181 -8.89 -25.40 7.74
CA PRO A 181 -9.69 -25.18 6.54
C PRO A 181 -9.08 -26.02 5.40
N PRO A 182 -9.88 -26.47 4.42
CA PRO A 182 -9.34 -27.08 3.22
C PRO A 182 -8.39 -26.06 2.59
N GLY A 183 -7.09 -26.32 2.71
CA GLY A 183 -6.05 -25.41 2.28
C GLY A 183 -6.22 -25.11 0.81
N LEU A 184 -6.00 -23.87 0.42
CA LEU A 184 -5.44 -23.61 -0.90
C LEU A 184 -4.11 -24.38 -0.93
N THR A 185 -4.13 -25.56 -1.54
CA THR A 185 -3.01 -26.51 -1.63
C THR A 185 -1.91 -26.04 -2.59
N GLY A 186 -1.96 -24.78 -3.03
CA GLY A 186 -0.88 -24.11 -3.73
C GLY A 186 -0.06 -23.32 -2.74
N GLY A 187 1.16 -23.74 -2.47
CA GLY A 187 2.09 -23.00 -1.64
C GLY A 187 2.32 -21.57 -2.15
N ARG A 188 3.06 -20.75 -1.39
CA ARG A 188 3.41 -19.35 -1.76
C ARG A 188 3.92 -19.22 -3.20
N GLU A 189 4.64 -20.22 -3.71
CA GLU A 189 5.14 -20.23 -5.09
C GLU A 189 4.01 -20.23 -6.14
N GLU A 190 2.95 -21.02 -5.93
CA GLU A 190 1.80 -21.05 -6.84
C GLU A 190 1.02 -19.74 -6.80
N LEU A 191 0.81 -19.16 -5.60
CA LEU A 191 0.20 -17.83 -5.46
C LEU A 191 1.06 -16.76 -6.17
N GLY A 192 2.39 -16.85 -6.06
CA GLY A 192 3.32 -15.97 -6.76
C GLY A 192 3.18 -16.05 -8.27
N LYS A 193 3.24 -17.25 -8.85
CA LYS A 193 3.08 -17.49 -10.30
C LYS A 193 1.74 -16.95 -10.84
N LYS A 194 0.67 -17.16 -10.07
CA LYS A 194 -0.66 -16.67 -10.42
C LYS A 194 -0.73 -15.14 -10.45
N ALA A 195 -0.14 -14.49 -9.46
CA ALA A 195 -0.06 -13.03 -9.40
C ALA A 195 0.80 -12.46 -10.53
N ASP A 196 1.97 -13.06 -10.82
CA ASP A 196 2.87 -12.64 -11.90
C ASP A 196 2.19 -12.72 -13.28
N ALA A 197 1.42 -13.78 -13.52
CA ALA A 197 0.65 -13.92 -14.75
C ALA A 197 -0.38 -12.79 -14.90
N ALA A 198 -1.12 -12.47 -13.83
CA ALA A 198 -2.10 -11.41 -13.82
C ALA A 198 -1.46 -10.03 -14.03
N ILE A 199 -0.36 -9.73 -13.35
CA ILE A 199 0.39 -8.47 -13.50
C ILE A 199 0.84 -8.31 -14.96
N SER A 200 1.48 -9.33 -15.52
CA SER A 200 2.00 -9.31 -16.90
C SER A 200 0.88 -9.09 -17.92
N GLU A 201 -0.27 -9.75 -17.73
CA GLU A 201 -1.44 -9.60 -18.60
C GLU A 201 -2.01 -8.18 -18.57
N ALA A 202 -2.20 -7.60 -17.37
CA ALA A 202 -2.78 -6.26 -17.24
C ALA A 202 -1.87 -5.18 -17.83
N LEU A 203 -0.58 -5.24 -17.53
CA LEU A 203 0.40 -4.26 -18.04
C LEU A 203 0.52 -4.36 -19.56
N LYS A 204 0.59 -5.57 -20.13
CA LYS A 204 0.62 -5.76 -21.59
C LYS A 204 -0.60 -5.15 -22.28
N LYS A 205 -1.80 -5.43 -21.79
CA LYS A 205 -3.05 -4.86 -22.35
C LYS A 205 -3.04 -3.32 -22.35
N LYS A 206 -2.45 -2.70 -21.33
CA LYS A 206 -2.34 -1.24 -21.26
C LYS A 206 -1.43 -0.70 -22.36
N PHE A 207 -0.25 -1.30 -22.56
CA PHE A 207 0.71 -0.87 -23.59
C PHE A 207 0.16 -1.10 -25.00
N ASP A 208 -0.55 -2.20 -25.26
CA ASP A 208 -1.13 -2.49 -26.57
C ASP A 208 -2.29 -1.53 -26.93
N ASN A 209 -2.94 -0.90 -25.95
CA ASN A 209 -4.01 0.08 -26.17
C ASN A 209 -3.51 1.53 -26.33
N ASP A 210 -2.28 1.83 -25.92
CA ASP A 210 -1.69 3.17 -26.00
C ASP A 210 -0.84 3.34 -27.30
N THR A 211 -0.77 2.31 -28.17
CA THR A 211 -0.13 2.30 -29.50
C THR A 211 -1.15 2.38 -30.60
#